data_25ece44afb3541b63036ce73df3ede87
#
_entry.id   25ece44afb3541b63036ce73df3ede87
#
_cell.length_a   1.000
_cell.length_b   1.000
_cell.length_c   1.000
_cell.angle_alpha   90.00
_cell.angle_beta   90.00
_cell.angle_gamma   90.00
#
_symmetry.space_group_name_H-M   'P 1'
#
loop_
_entity.id
_entity.type
_entity.pdbx_description
1 polymer ?
#
loop_
_entity_poly.entity_id
_entity_poly.type
_entity_poly.pdbx_seq_one_letter_code
_entity_poly.pdbx_strand_id
1 'polypeptide(L)'
;MNFDFNIFAGQPGLPTLWFVAIGVFLIMYMILDGFDLGVGMLMGSKFTKNEKERRLLLNIIGPVWDGNEVWIVSGGAAIFAAFPIWYAALFSALYIPLTLALVFLILRVVAIEYRGKKNDEKWIRNWNIALSVSSFFIALLVGALLGLTSMGLPINENGDRVGGAFAWVSLPVLLGGLGFVGFALVQGLAFIALKTDGDIRDRARNTLVRWSPVLLLPIVAWVLALDFTTGNGVSWLCTILAVVAVLIAWISAKGGREGRAFAGLSVFLAFGALAIFTAMYPNVLPSTLDPAYSLTIANASSSEYTLGVMTFVTCLGLPVVFVYQAWTYWVFRKRLHVDHIPEAHDATELAELPTK
;
A
#
# COMPACT_ATOMS: atom_id res chain seq x y z
N MET A 1 -7.49 -40.72 7.00
CA MET A 1 -6.49 -39.85 7.62
C MET A 1 -7.23 -38.59 8.07
N ASN A 2 -7.57 -38.48 9.34
CA ASN A 2 -8.10 -37.23 9.88
C ASN A 2 -6.89 -36.31 10.08
N PHE A 3 -6.71 -35.35 9.17
CA PHE A 3 -5.75 -34.26 9.41
C PHE A 3 -6.30 -33.42 10.55
N ASP A 4 -5.63 -33.45 11.68
CA ASP A 4 -5.93 -32.56 12.78
C ASP A 4 -5.34 -31.18 12.45
N PHE A 5 -6.17 -30.30 11.88
CA PHE A 5 -5.80 -28.90 11.58
C PHE A 5 -5.66 -28.05 12.86
N ASN A 6 -5.78 -28.63 14.01
CA ASN A 6 -5.86 -27.97 15.30
C ASN A 6 -4.49 -27.84 16.01
N ILE A 7 -3.37 -28.04 15.29
CA ILE A 7 -2.01 -28.03 15.85
C ILE A 7 -1.72 -26.75 16.65
N PHE A 8 -2.34 -25.65 16.29
CA PHE A 8 -2.16 -24.34 16.94
C PHE A 8 -3.33 -23.92 17.83
N ALA A 9 -4.43 -24.69 17.87
CA ALA A 9 -5.58 -24.31 18.70
C ALA A 9 -5.21 -24.34 20.19
N GLY A 10 -5.72 -23.37 20.95
CA GLY A 10 -5.41 -23.22 22.36
C GLY A 10 -4.02 -22.66 22.66
N GLN A 11 -3.23 -22.25 21.63
CA GLN A 11 -1.95 -21.61 21.86
C GLN A 11 -2.14 -20.17 22.35
N PRO A 12 -1.59 -19.79 23.49
CA PRO A 12 -1.65 -18.42 23.96
C PRO A 12 -0.95 -17.49 22.95
N GLY A 13 -1.60 -16.38 22.60
CA GLY A 13 -1.04 -15.37 21.72
C GLY A 13 -1.46 -15.44 20.24
N LEU A 14 -2.32 -16.38 19.82
CA LEU A 14 -2.85 -16.40 18.45
C LEU A 14 -3.52 -15.08 18.02
N PRO A 15 -4.34 -14.41 18.85
CA PRO A 15 -4.87 -13.09 18.47
C PRO A 15 -3.78 -12.06 18.21
N THR A 16 -2.73 -12.03 19.03
CA THR A 16 -1.57 -11.14 18.83
C THR A 16 -0.81 -11.49 17.57
N LEU A 17 -0.60 -12.79 17.30
CA LEU A 17 0.04 -13.25 16.06
C LEU A 17 -0.72 -12.73 14.83
N TRP A 18 -2.05 -12.84 14.82
CA TRP A 18 -2.85 -12.39 13.67
C TRP A 18 -2.93 -10.87 13.56
N PHE A 19 -2.91 -10.15 14.67
CA PHE A 19 -2.76 -8.70 14.65
C PHE A 19 -1.44 -8.27 13.97
N VAL A 20 -0.33 -8.93 14.32
CA VAL A 20 0.98 -8.68 13.70
C VAL A 20 0.97 -9.10 12.23
N ALA A 21 0.40 -10.26 11.88
CA ALA A 21 0.32 -10.74 10.51
C ALA A 21 -0.45 -9.78 9.60
N ILE A 22 -1.59 -9.25 10.06
CA ILE A 22 -2.37 -8.23 9.36
C ILE A 22 -1.51 -6.97 9.15
N GLY A 23 -0.79 -6.53 10.18
CA GLY A 23 0.16 -5.43 10.06
C GLY A 23 1.21 -5.68 8.97
N VAL A 24 1.77 -6.88 8.91
CA VAL A 24 2.73 -7.27 7.86
C VAL A 24 2.08 -7.22 6.47
N PHE A 25 0.86 -7.76 6.28
CA PHE A 25 0.18 -7.71 4.99
C PHE A 25 -0.07 -6.27 4.51
N LEU A 26 -0.50 -5.39 5.41
CA LEU A 26 -0.71 -3.98 5.10
C LEU A 26 0.61 -3.25 4.78
N ILE A 27 1.69 -3.53 5.53
CA ILE A 27 3.02 -2.99 5.25
C ILE A 27 3.52 -3.46 3.88
N MET A 28 3.36 -4.74 3.57
CA MET A 28 3.74 -5.29 2.26
C MET A 28 2.97 -4.62 1.13
N TYR A 29 1.65 -4.42 1.28
CA TYR A 29 0.86 -3.67 0.33
C TYR A 29 1.38 -2.25 0.14
N MET A 30 1.57 -1.51 1.23
CA MET A 30 2.01 -0.12 1.17
C MET A 30 3.39 0.04 0.55
N ILE A 31 4.31 -0.91 0.72
CA ILE A 31 5.63 -0.88 0.12
C ILE A 31 5.56 -1.24 -1.36
N LEU A 32 4.88 -2.34 -1.69
CA LEU A 32 4.91 -2.94 -3.02
C LEU A 32 3.93 -2.26 -3.97
N ASP A 33 2.64 -2.16 -3.61
CA ASP A 33 1.69 -1.42 -4.44
C ASP A 33 1.87 0.10 -4.30
N GLY A 34 2.45 0.58 -3.19
CA GLY A 34 2.78 1.99 -3.00
C GLY A 34 3.65 2.57 -4.12
N PHE A 35 4.70 1.88 -4.57
CA PHE A 35 5.48 2.38 -5.69
C PHE A 35 4.72 2.29 -7.03
N ASP A 36 3.88 1.28 -7.22
CA ASP A 36 3.04 1.16 -8.42
C ASP A 36 2.03 2.31 -8.51
N LEU A 37 1.39 2.65 -7.39
CA LEU A 37 0.51 3.82 -7.27
C LEU A 37 1.27 5.11 -7.56
N GLY A 38 2.49 5.24 -7.02
CA GLY A 38 3.37 6.38 -7.28
C GLY A 38 3.72 6.54 -8.76
N VAL A 39 4.10 5.46 -9.42
CA VAL A 39 4.35 5.44 -10.87
C VAL A 39 3.08 5.79 -11.64
N GLY A 40 1.93 5.23 -11.26
CA GLY A 40 0.63 5.54 -11.86
C GLY A 40 0.28 7.03 -11.78
N MET A 41 0.46 7.65 -10.61
CA MET A 41 0.24 9.10 -10.42
C MET A 41 1.14 9.94 -11.34
N LEU A 42 2.39 9.53 -11.55
CA LEU A 42 3.37 10.27 -12.35
C LEU A 42 3.07 10.18 -13.87
N MET A 43 2.34 9.16 -14.32
CA MET A 43 2.03 8.98 -15.75
C MET A 43 1.18 10.09 -16.36
N GLY A 44 0.19 10.62 -15.65
CA GLY A 44 -0.65 11.73 -16.11
C GLY A 44 -0.06 13.11 -15.84
N SER A 45 1.07 13.16 -15.12
CA SER A 45 1.73 14.40 -14.74
C SER A 45 2.70 14.89 -15.82
N LYS A 46 3.24 16.11 -15.64
CA LYS A 46 4.32 16.65 -16.48
C LYS A 46 5.69 15.98 -16.25
N PHE A 47 5.76 14.94 -15.45
CA PHE A 47 6.96 14.18 -15.20
C PHE A 47 7.45 13.45 -16.46
N THR A 48 6.54 12.85 -17.22
CA THR A 48 6.82 12.21 -18.51
C THR A 48 6.78 13.23 -19.64
N LYS A 49 7.79 13.21 -20.53
CA LYS A 49 7.92 14.16 -21.65
C LYS A 49 7.22 13.68 -22.93
N ASN A 50 7.14 12.37 -23.14
CA ASN A 50 6.62 11.79 -24.37
C ASN A 50 5.95 10.43 -24.10
N GLU A 51 5.36 9.86 -25.14
CA GLU A 51 4.60 8.61 -25.06
C GLU A 51 5.52 7.39 -24.80
N LYS A 52 6.74 7.38 -25.34
CA LYS A 52 7.69 6.28 -25.08
C LYS A 52 8.08 6.21 -23.60
N GLU A 53 8.27 7.36 -22.95
CA GLU A 53 8.52 7.40 -21.49
C GLU A 53 7.32 6.86 -20.70
N ARG A 54 6.07 7.19 -21.08
CA ARG A 54 4.87 6.65 -20.40
C ARG A 54 4.77 5.15 -20.54
N ARG A 55 5.04 4.62 -21.74
CA ARG A 55 5.07 3.18 -21.99
C ARG A 55 6.20 2.50 -21.20
N LEU A 56 7.36 3.15 -21.06
CA LEU A 56 8.44 2.66 -20.22
C LEU A 56 7.99 2.54 -18.75
N LEU A 57 7.27 3.56 -18.23
CA LEU A 57 6.73 3.50 -16.86
C LEU A 57 5.74 2.35 -16.68
N LEU A 58 4.86 2.09 -17.64
CA LEU A 58 3.97 0.91 -17.60
C LEU A 58 4.75 -0.40 -17.64
N ASN A 59 5.81 -0.48 -18.45
CA ASN A 59 6.59 -1.71 -18.58
C ASN A 59 7.40 -2.04 -17.33
N ILE A 60 7.76 -1.07 -16.50
CA ILE A 60 8.46 -1.37 -15.23
C ILE A 60 7.52 -1.87 -14.14
N ILE A 61 6.24 -1.49 -14.15
CA ILE A 61 5.25 -1.98 -13.18
C ILE A 61 4.46 -3.19 -13.70
N GLY A 62 4.29 -3.31 -15.02
CA GLY A 62 3.47 -4.34 -15.66
C GLY A 62 3.68 -5.77 -15.16
N PRO A 63 4.93 -6.23 -14.95
CA PRO A 63 5.17 -7.58 -14.46
C PRO A 63 4.85 -7.83 -13.00
N VAL A 64 4.62 -6.80 -12.18
CA VAL A 64 4.58 -6.91 -10.71
C VAL A 64 3.32 -6.35 -10.06
N TRP A 65 2.60 -5.41 -10.72
CA TRP A 65 1.48 -4.68 -10.11
C TRP A 65 0.37 -5.60 -9.58
N ASP A 66 -0.01 -6.63 -10.33
CA ASP A 66 -1.07 -7.57 -9.95
C ASP A 66 -0.69 -8.35 -8.67
N GLY A 67 0.53 -8.87 -8.62
CA GLY A 67 1.06 -9.55 -7.43
C GLY A 67 1.23 -8.62 -6.21
N ASN A 68 1.46 -7.33 -6.43
CA ASN A 68 1.57 -6.35 -5.35
C ASN A 68 0.20 -5.98 -4.75
N GLU A 69 -0.84 -5.90 -5.59
CA GLU A 69 -2.20 -5.58 -5.16
C GLU A 69 -2.83 -6.68 -4.30
N VAL A 70 -2.43 -7.95 -4.46
CA VAL A 70 -2.93 -9.09 -3.68
C VAL A 70 -2.73 -8.90 -2.17
N TRP A 71 -1.74 -8.15 -1.73
CA TRP A 71 -1.49 -7.95 -0.31
C TRP A 71 -2.60 -7.21 0.43
N ILE A 72 -3.31 -6.26 -0.22
CA ILE A 72 -4.46 -5.59 0.42
C ILE A 72 -5.65 -6.54 0.52
N VAL A 73 -5.85 -7.40 -0.49
CA VAL A 73 -6.90 -8.44 -0.46
C VAL A 73 -6.61 -9.43 0.66
N SER A 74 -5.36 -9.87 0.79
CA SER A 74 -4.92 -10.77 1.86
C SER A 74 -5.10 -10.15 3.24
N GLY A 75 -4.78 -8.85 3.39
CA GLY A 75 -4.99 -8.09 4.63
C GLY A 75 -6.47 -8.00 5.00
N GLY A 76 -7.33 -7.64 4.04
CA GLY A 76 -8.79 -7.58 4.25
C GLY A 76 -9.40 -8.94 4.60
N ALA A 77 -8.99 -10.00 3.91
CA ALA A 77 -9.43 -11.38 4.21
C ALA A 77 -8.95 -11.83 5.60
N ALA A 78 -7.73 -11.48 5.99
CA ALA A 78 -7.19 -11.77 7.32
C ALA A 78 -7.95 -11.04 8.43
N ILE A 79 -8.29 -9.74 8.22
CA ILE A 79 -9.14 -9.00 9.18
C ILE A 79 -10.51 -9.68 9.29
N PHE A 80 -11.14 -10.03 8.16
CA PHE A 80 -12.45 -10.70 8.15
C PHE A 80 -12.44 -12.01 8.94
N ALA A 81 -11.43 -12.84 8.73
CA ALA A 81 -11.41 -14.18 9.33
C ALA A 81 -10.87 -14.19 10.78
N ALA A 82 -9.84 -13.38 11.08
CA ALA A 82 -9.22 -13.33 12.42
C ALA A 82 -9.97 -12.40 13.39
N PHE A 83 -10.54 -11.29 12.89
CA PHE A 83 -11.20 -10.27 13.72
C PHE A 83 -12.53 -9.84 13.10
N PRO A 84 -13.56 -10.72 13.06
CA PRO A 84 -14.82 -10.46 12.35
C PRO A 84 -15.57 -9.24 12.89
N ILE A 85 -15.48 -8.94 14.19
CA ILE A 85 -16.12 -7.76 14.78
C ILE A 85 -15.42 -6.49 14.31
N TRP A 86 -14.07 -6.47 14.27
CA TRP A 86 -13.32 -5.36 13.70
C TRP A 86 -13.67 -5.15 12.22
N TYR A 87 -13.70 -6.23 11.44
CA TYR A 87 -14.12 -6.16 10.03
C TYR A 87 -15.51 -5.53 9.88
N ALA A 88 -16.50 -6.04 10.63
CA ALA A 88 -17.87 -5.54 10.54
C ALA A 88 -17.98 -4.05 10.91
N ALA A 89 -17.36 -3.63 12.03
CA ALA A 89 -17.35 -2.25 12.47
C ALA A 89 -16.65 -1.31 11.46
N LEU A 90 -15.48 -1.72 10.97
CA LEU A 90 -14.68 -0.91 10.03
C LEU A 90 -15.38 -0.76 8.68
N PHE A 91 -15.88 -1.85 8.10
CA PHE A 91 -16.52 -1.84 6.77
C PHE A 91 -17.87 -1.15 6.79
N SER A 92 -18.64 -1.30 7.87
CA SER A 92 -19.89 -0.56 8.04
C SER A 92 -19.64 0.94 8.26
N ALA A 93 -18.68 1.30 9.10
CA ALA A 93 -18.33 2.69 9.38
C ALA A 93 -17.77 3.44 8.16
N LEU A 94 -17.02 2.74 7.32
CA LEU A 94 -16.30 3.30 6.17
C LEU A 94 -16.86 2.79 4.82
N TYR A 95 -18.14 2.42 4.78
CA TYR A 95 -18.78 1.87 3.58
C TYR A 95 -18.55 2.73 2.33
N ILE A 96 -18.78 4.04 2.42
CA ILE A 96 -18.61 4.97 1.28
C ILE A 96 -17.13 5.04 0.82
N PRO A 97 -16.15 5.37 1.69
CA PRO A 97 -14.75 5.41 1.26
C PRO A 97 -14.23 4.06 0.75
N LEU A 98 -14.63 2.94 1.34
CA LEU A 98 -14.23 1.61 0.86
C LEU A 98 -14.84 1.27 -0.50
N THR A 99 -16.12 1.60 -0.73
CA THR A 99 -16.75 1.44 -2.05
C THR A 99 -16.04 2.29 -3.10
N LEU A 100 -15.70 3.54 -2.78
CA LEU A 100 -14.93 4.41 -3.69
C LEU A 100 -13.53 3.85 -3.96
N ALA A 101 -12.84 3.33 -2.95
CA ALA A 101 -11.54 2.69 -3.12
C ALA A 101 -11.64 1.51 -4.11
N LEU A 102 -12.66 0.67 -3.96
CA LEU A 102 -12.92 -0.46 -4.88
C LEU A 102 -13.17 0.02 -6.31
N VAL A 103 -13.98 1.07 -6.50
CA VAL A 103 -14.24 1.65 -7.83
C VAL A 103 -12.94 2.17 -8.47
N PHE A 104 -12.07 2.83 -7.69
CA PHE A 104 -10.78 3.29 -8.19
C PHE A 104 -9.80 2.15 -8.46
N LEU A 105 -9.80 1.06 -7.67
CA LEU A 105 -9.03 -0.15 -7.97
C LEU A 105 -9.45 -0.75 -9.31
N ILE A 106 -10.75 -0.93 -9.54
CA ILE A 106 -11.27 -1.41 -10.83
C ILE A 106 -10.85 -0.48 -11.98
N LEU A 107 -11.01 0.83 -11.81
CA LEU A 107 -10.64 1.81 -12.83
C LEU A 107 -9.13 1.77 -13.14
N ARG A 108 -8.28 1.58 -12.14
CA ARG A 108 -6.83 1.44 -12.29
C ARG A 108 -6.47 0.22 -13.14
N VAL A 109 -7.01 -0.95 -12.80
CA VAL A 109 -6.79 -2.20 -13.54
C VAL A 109 -7.21 -2.06 -14.99
N VAL A 110 -8.44 -1.56 -15.22
CA VAL A 110 -8.95 -1.32 -16.57
C VAL A 110 -8.06 -0.34 -17.33
N ALA A 111 -7.57 0.72 -16.67
CA ALA A 111 -6.69 1.70 -17.32
C ALA A 111 -5.35 1.08 -17.74
N ILE A 112 -4.73 0.23 -16.92
CA ILE A 112 -3.48 -0.47 -17.25
C ILE A 112 -3.68 -1.36 -18.48
N GLU A 113 -4.75 -2.17 -18.49
CA GLU A 113 -5.00 -3.18 -19.52
C GLU A 113 -5.50 -2.59 -20.85
N TYR A 114 -6.37 -1.57 -20.80
CA TYR A 114 -7.05 -1.05 -21.98
C TYR A 114 -6.32 0.09 -22.67
N ARG A 115 -5.41 0.78 -21.97
CA ARG A 115 -4.66 1.90 -22.52
C ARG A 115 -3.93 1.57 -23.83
N GLY A 116 -3.30 0.40 -23.89
CA GLY A 116 -2.53 -0.07 -25.06
C GLY A 116 -3.36 -0.68 -26.21
N LYS A 117 -4.70 -0.77 -26.08
CA LYS A 117 -5.53 -1.45 -27.09
C LYS A 117 -5.76 -0.64 -28.36
N LYS A 118 -5.64 0.69 -28.29
CA LYS A 118 -5.78 1.60 -29.44
C LYS A 118 -4.65 2.61 -29.46
N ASN A 119 -4.12 2.88 -30.65
CA ASN A 119 -3.11 3.92 -30.89
C ASN A 119 -3.78 5.25 -31.28
N ASP A 120 -4.71 5.72 -30.43
CA ASP A 120 -5.42 7.00 -30.56
C ASP A 120 -5.02 7.93 -29.41
N GLU A 121 -4.64 9.17 -29.74
CA GLU A 121 -4.13 10.13 -28.75
C GLU A 121 -5.14 10.48 -27.66
N LYS A 122 -6.44 10.59 -28.01
CA LYS A 122 -7.51 10.89 -27.03
C LYS A 122 -7.74 9.69 -26.11
N TRP A 123 -7.73 8.48 -26.68
CA TRP A 123 -7.83 7.23 -25.94
C TRP A 123 -6.70 7.09 -24.93
N ILE A 124 -5.47 7.20 -25.39
CA ILE A 124 -4.26 7.09 -24.54
C ILE A 124 -4.27 8.16 -23.44
N ARG A 125 -4.58 9.41 -23.79
CA ARG A 125 -4.66 10.52 -22.82
C ARG A 125 -5.71 10.26 -21.75
N ASN A 126 -6.90 9.81 -22.11
CA ASN A 126 -7.98 9.56 -21.16
C ASN A 126 -7.62 8.44 -20.19
N TRP A 127 -7.00 7.35 -20.68
CA TRP A 127 -6.55 6.28 -19.82
C TRP A 127 -5.35 6.67 -18.94
N ASN A 128 -4.46 7.54 -19.41
CA ASN A 128 -3.40 8.11 -18.55
C ASN A 128 -3.99 8.91 -17.40
N ILE A 129 -5.01 9.73 -17.66
CA ILE A 129 -5.70 10.51 -16.63
C ILE A 129 -6.42 9.55 -15.66
N ALA A 130 -7.15 8.57 -16.18
CA ALA A 130 -7.85 7.57 -15.37
C ALA A 130 -6.88 6.84 -14.44
N LEU A 131 -5.73 6.37 -14.96
CA LEU A 131 -4.70 5.70 -14.18
C LEU A 131 -4.11 6.61 -13.08
N SER A 132 -3.81 7.87 -13.41
CA SER A 132 -3.25 8.80 -12.43
C SER A 132 -4.25 9.18 -11.35
N VAL A 133 -5.49 9.44 -11.72
CA VAL A 133 -6.57 9.80 -10.78
C VAL A 133 -6.90 8.61 -9.88
N SER A 134 -7.05 7.41 -10.44
CA SER A 134 -7.33 6.21 -9.65
C SER A 134 -6.19 5.89 -8.69
N SER A 135 -4.93 5.93 -9.14
CA SER A 135 -3.77 5.71 -8.28
C SER A 135 -3.69 6.72 -7.12
N PHE A 136 -4.01 8.00 -7.38
CA PHE A 136 -4.05 9.02 -6.34
C PHE A 136 -5.15 8.73 -5.31
N PHE A 137 -6.39 8.44 -5.77
CA PHE A 137 -7.49 8.19 -4.85
C PHE A 137 -7.35 6.87 -4.08
N ILE A 138 -6.78 5.82 -4.68
CA ILE A 138 -6.47 4.58 -3.95
C ILE A 138 -5.48 4.88 -2.82
N ALA A 139 -4.36 5.55 -3.11
CA ALA A 139 -3.39 5.93 -2.09
C ALA A 139 -4.02 6.80 -1.00
N LEU A 140 -4.82 7.80 -1.38
CA LEU A 140 -5.50 8.69 -0.44
C LEU A 140 -6.46 7.92 0.47
N LEU A 141 -7.31 7.05 -0.09
CA LEU A 141 -8.33 6.33 0.65
C LEU A 141 -7.74 5.24 1.55
N VAL A 142 -6.74 4.50 1.07
CA VAL A 142 -6.04 3.50 1.90
C VAL A 142 -5.30 4.18 3.05
N GLY A 143 -4.57 5.26 2.79
CA GLY A 143 -3.91 6.03 3.85
C GLY A 143 -4.90 6.62 4.85
N ALA A 144 -6.04 7.13 4.37
CA ALA A 144 -7.13 7.63 5.19
C ALA A 144 -7.74 6.55 6.09
N LEU A 145 -7.96 5.34 5.55
CA LEU A 145 -8.44 4.19 6.29
C LEU A 145 -7.51 3.84 7.46
N LEU A 146 -6.20 3.78 7.19
CA LEU A 146 -5.19 3.48 8.21
C LEU A 146 -5.09 4.60 9.25
N GLY A 147 -5.22 5.86 8.84
CA GLY A 147 -5.28 7.00 9.75
C GLY A 147 -6.47 6.91 10.72
N LEU A 148 -7.65 6.58 10.20
CA LEU A 148 -8.85 6.38 11.01
C LEU A 148 -8.73 5.19 11.96
N THR A 149 -8.28 4.06 11.45
CA THR A 149 -8.09 2.84 12.24
C THR A 149 -7.15 3.10 13.43
N SER A 150 -6.07 3.86 13.18
CA SER A 150 -5.06 4.12 14.22
C SER A 150 -5.48 5.15 15.26
N MET A 151 -6.23 6.18 14.88
CA MET A 151 -6.65 7.26 15.78
C MET A 151 -8.07 7.12 16.32
N GLY A 152 -8.80 6.12 15.81
CA GLY A 152 -10.12 5.76 16.31
C GLY A 152 -11.30 6.39 15.58
N LEU A 153 -12.44 5.81 15.80
CA LEU A 153 -13.76 6.22 15.30
C LEU A 153 -14.73 6.44 16.47
N PRO A 154 -15.77 7.28 16.30
CA PRO A 154 -16.83 7.40 17.30
C PRO A 154 -17.72 6.13 17.30
N ILE A 155 -17.28 5.09 18.01
CA ILE A 155 -17.96 3.79 18.13
C ILE A 155 -18.65 3.72 19.47
N ASN A 156 -19.92 3.29 19.46
CA ASN A 156 -20.74 3.05 20.65
C ASN A 156 -20.47 1.65 21.27
N GLU A 157 -21.19 1.33 22.33
CA GLU A 157 -21.11 0.06 23.06
C GLU A 157 -21.42 -1.18 22.19
N ASN A 158 -22.16 -1.01 21.10
CA ASN A 158 -22.55 -2.08 20.19
C ASN A 158 -21.54 -2.27 19.03
N GLY A 159 -20.48 -1.46 18.98
CA GLY A 159 -19.52 -1.46 17.86
C GLY A 159 -19.99 -0.65 16.64
N ASP A 160 -21.11 0.07 16.74
CA ASP A 160 -21.64 0.88 15.66
C ASP A 160 -21.02 2.28 15.66
N ARG A 161 -20.74 2.80 14.46
CA ARG A 161 -20.28 4.20 14.31
C ARG A 161 -21.44 5.17 14.55
N VAL A 162 -21.21 6.12 15.45
CA VAL A 162 -22.12 7.24 15.71
C VAL A 162 -21.74 8.43 14.84
N GLY A 163 -22.75 9.13 14.29
CA GLY A 163 -22.55 10.34 13.51
C GLY A 163 -23.02 10.21 12.05
N GLY A 164 -22.96 11.33 11.33
CA GLY A 164 -23.40 11.43 9.94
C GLY A 164 -22.47 10.71 8.95
N ALA A 165 -22.89 10.64 7.67
CA ALA A 165 -22.16 9.94 6.60
C ALA A 165 -20.70 10.42 6.42
N PHE A 166 -20.37 11.64 6.82
CA PHE A 166 -19.05 12.26 6.71
C PHE A 166 -18.32 12.41 8.06
N ALA A 167 -18.80 11.80 9.14
CA ALA A 167 -18.15 11.86 10.45
C ALA A 167 -16.73 11.26 10.48
N TRP A 168 -16.36 10.51 9.45
CA TRP A 168 -15.00 9.99 9.24
C TRP A 168 -14.01 11.04 8.74
N VAL A 169 -14.46 12.18 8.20
CA VAL A 169 -13.57 13.24 7.70
C VAL A 169 -12.98 13.99 8.90
N SER A 170 -11.73 13.74 9.19
CA SER A 170 -11.01 14.27 10.35
C SER A 170 -9.56 14.57 9.99
N LEU A 171 -8.83 15.29 10.85
CA LEU A 171 -7.41 15.57 10.63
C LEU A 171 -6.56 14.27 10.47
N PRO A 172 -6.75 13.22 11.29
CA PRO A 172 -6.05 11.95 11.09
C PRO A 172 -6.21 11.35 9.71
N VAL A 173 -7.43 11.42 9.15
CA VAL A 173 -7.72 10.95 7.79
C VAL A 173 -6.90 11.70 6.75
N LEU A 174 -6.81 13.02 6.89
CA LEU A 174 -6.02 13.85 5.99
C LEU A 174 -4.54 13.55 6.12
N LEU A 175 -4.03 13.39 7.33
CA LEU A 175 -2.62 13.05 7.57
C LEU A 175 -2.27 11.66 7.03
N GLY A 176 -3.10 10.66 7.29
CA GLY A 176 -2.92 9.30 6.77
C GLY A 176 -3.02 9.26 5.25
N GLY A 177 -4.07 9.87 4.68
CA GLY A 177 -4.29 9.91 3.25
C GLY A 177 -3.18 10.63 2.48
N LEU A 178 -2.88 11.88 2.85
CA LEU A 178 -1.80 12.65 2.23
C LEU A 178 -0.42 12.04 2.54
N GLY A 179 -0.25 11.43 3.70
CA GLY A 179 0.95 10.72 4.09
C GLY A 179 1.27 9.55 3.16
N PHE A 180 0.26 8.73 2.88
CA PHE A 180 0.47 7.60 1.96
C PHE A 180 0.59 8.05 0.50
N VAL A 181 -0.15 9.07 0.05
CA VAL A 181 0.06 9.69 -1.28
C VAL A 181 1.50 10.19 -1.43
N GLY A 182 2.01 10.94 -0.44
CA GLY A 182 3.38 11.46 -0.45
C GLY A 182 4.41 10.34 -0.47
N PHE A 183 4.24 9.31 0.37
CA PHE A 183 5.10 8.14 0.39
C PHE A 183 5.09 7.40 -0.96
N ALA A 184 3.91 7.12 -1.51
CA ALA A 184 3.75 6.43 -2.80
C ALA A 184 4.47 7.18 -3.93
N LEU A 185 4.34 8.51 -3.99
CA LEU A 185 5.08 9.33 -4.97
C LEU A 185 6.59 9.21 -4.81
N VAL A 186 7.10 9.30 -3.58
CA VAL A 186 8.54 9.19 -3.30
C VAL A 186 9.06 7.80 -3.59
N GLN A 187 8.32 6.76 -3.21
CA GLN A 187 8.67 5.37 -3.47
C GLN A 187 8.60 5.04 -4.97
N GLY A 188 7.60 5.57 -5.69
CA GLY A 188 7.49 5.46 -7.15
C GLY A 188 8.66 6.12 -7.88
N LEU A 189 9.08 7.33 -7.45
CA LEU A 189 10.28 8.00 -7.99
C LEU A 189 11.55 7.17 -7.74
N ALA A 190 11.69 6.57 -6.54
CA ALA A 190 12.80 5.69 -6.23
C ALA A 190 12.80 4.43 -7.11
N PHE A 191 11.62 3.84 -7.36
CA PHE A 191 11.47 2.68 -8.23
C PHE A 191 11.78 3.02 -9.70
N ILE A 192 11.29 4.16 -10.21
CA ILE A 192 11.63 4.63 -11.56
C ILE A 192 13.16 4.79 -11.68
N ALA A 193 13.81 5.48 -10.74
CA ALA A 193 15.25 5.65 -10.76
C ALA A 193 16.01 4.30 -10.68
N LEU A 194 15.47 3.31 -9.98
CA LEU A 194 16.06 1.98 -9.85
C LEU A 194 15.92 1.15 -11.13
N LYS A 195 14.77 1.25 -11.82
CA LYS A 195 14.36 0.36 -12.92
C LYS A 195 14.58 0.93 -14.32
N THR A 196 14.92 2.21 -14.43
CA THR A 196 15.16 2.87 -15.71
C THR A 196 16.61 3.33 -15.85
N ASP A 197 16.96 3.78 -17.05
CA ASP A 197 18.25 4.39 -17.36
C ASP A 197 18.09 5.68 -18.19
N GLY A 198 19.16 6.45 -18.37
CA GLY A 198 19.16 7.72 -19.11
C GLY A 198 18.43 8.87 -18.38
N ASP A 199 17.93 9.84 -19.15
CA ASP A 199 17.35 11.10 -18.64
C ASP A 199 16.21 10.91 -17.64
N ILE A 200 15.37 9.89 -17.82
CA ILE A 200 14.23 9.64 -16.94
C ILE A 200 14.69 9.19 -15.55
N ARG A 201 15.77 8.40 -15.47
CA ARG A 201 16.41 8.01 -14.21
C ARG A 201 16.91 9.22 -13.42
N ASP A 202 17.65 10.10 -14.08
CA ASP A 202 18.22 11.28 -13.43
C ASP A 202 17.14 12.26 -13.00
N ARG A 203 16.11 12.43 -13.82
CA ARG A 203 14.93 13.24 -13.48
C ARG A 203 14.18 12.66 -12.27
N ALA A 204 13.98 11.35 -12.20
CA ALA A 204 13.32 10.69 -11.07
C ALA A 204 14.12 10.89 -9.78
N ARG A 205 15.45 10.66 -9.82
CA ARG A 205 16.33 10.86 -8.68
C ARG A 205 16.33 12.32 -8.20
N ASN A 206 16.47 13.27 -9.11
CA ASN A 206 16.50 14.70 -8.77
C ASN A 206 15.17 15.16 -8.18
N THR A 207 14.04 14.69 -8.74
CA THR A 207 12.70 14.98 -8.21
C THR A 207 12.51 14.37 -6.83
N LEU A 208 12.93 13.12 -6.61
CA LEU A 208 12.92 12.45 -5.32
C LEU A 208 13.71 13.27 -4.28
N VAL A 209 14.97 13.59 -4.54
CA VAL A 209 15.83 14.32 -3.60
C VAL A 209 15.25 15.68 -3.24
N ARG A 210 14.66 16.37 -4.22
CA ARG A 210 14.07 17.71 -4.02
C ARG A 210 12.78 17.68 -3.22
N TRP A 211 11.86 16.74 -3.50
CA TRP A 211 10.51 16.79 -3.02
C TRP A 211 10.22 15.84 -1.85
N SER A 212 11.04 14.81 -1.61
CA SER A 212 10.81 13.86 -0.50
C SER A 212 10.69 14.54 0.87
N PRO A 213 11.47 15.60 1.24
CA PRO A 213 11.31 16.23 2.53
C PRO A 213 9.92 16.84 2.75
N VAL A 214 9.28 17.36 1.69
CA VAL A 214 7.94 17.95 1.78
C VAL A 214 6.86 16.88 1.67
N LEU A 215 6.99 15.93 0.73
CA LEU A 215 5.99 14.90 0.49
C LEU A 215 5.83 13.92 1.66
N LEU A 216 6.87 13.72 2.46
CA LEU A 216 6.83 12.83 3.62
C LEU A 216 6.38 13.53 4.92
N LEU A 217 6.19 14.87 4.92
CA LEU A 217 5.75 15.59 6.12
C LEU A 217 4.44 15.06 6.70
N PRO A 218 3.37 14.78 5.91
CA PRO A 218 2.11 14.32 6.48
C PRO A 218 2.22 12.97 7.19
N ILE A 219 2.99 12.01 6.64
CA ILE A 219 3.17 10.71 7.29
C ILE A 219 4.01 10.81 8.57
N VAL A 220 5.02 11.67 8.58
CA VAL A 220 5.82 11.96 9.79
C VAL A 220 4.95 12.63 10.85
N ALA A 221 4.14 13.62 10.47
CA ALA A 221 3.22 14.29 11.37
C ALA A 221 2.18 13.32 11.96
N TRP A 222 1.68 12.38 11.16
CA TRP A 222 0.75 11.36 11.63
C TRP A 222 1.38 10.43 12.69
N VAL A 223 2.57 9.87 12.41
CA VAL A 223 3.27 8.99 13.35
C VAL A 223 3.59 9.73 14.64
N LEU A 224 4.12 10.96 14.56
CA LEU A 224 4.41 11.77 15.74
C LEU A 224 3.15 12.12 16.55
N ALA A 225 2.03 12.43 15.89
CA ALA A 225 0.77 12.70 16.58
C ALA A 225 0.31 11.50 17.41
N LEU A 226 0.46 10.27 16.87
CA LEU A 226 0.17 9.04 17.61
C LEU A 226 1.16 8.80 18.75
N ASP A 227 2.45 8.95 18.52
CA ASP A 227 3.46 8.74 19.55
C ASP A 227 3.29 9.69 20.74
N PHE A 228 2.90 10.94 20.49
CA PHE A 228 2.64 11.92 21.56
C PHE A 228 1.33 11.66 22.33
N THR A 229 0.35 10.96 21.73
CA THR A 229 -0.95 10.70 22.37
C THR A 229 -1.03 9.31 23.01
N THR A 230 -0.59 8.28 22.32
CA THR A 230 -0.73 6.87 22.73
C THR A 230 0.58 6.10 22.69
N GLY A 231 1.69 6.76 22.31
CA GLY A 231 2.98 6.12 22.12
C GLY A 231 3.57 5.50 23.38
N ASN A 232 4.38 4.48 23.15
CA ASN A 232 5.14 3.78 24.19
C ASN A 232 6.63 3.68 23.79
N GLY A 233 7.46 3.11 24.66
CA GLY A 233 8.91 3.02 24.40
C GLY A 233 9.26 2.29 23.10
N VAL A 234 8.46 1.29 22.71
CA VAL A 234 8.68 0.53 21.46
C VAL A 234 8.27 1.36 20.24
N SER A 235 7.13 2.07 20.29
CA SER A 235 6.70 2.93 19.18
C SER A 235 7.70 4.06 18.92
N TRP A 236 8.20 4.73 19.98
CA TRP A 236 9.25 5.75 19.87
C TRP A 236 10.55 5.19 19.28
N LEU A 237 10.98 3.98 19.68
CA LEU A 237 12.15 3.34 19.07
C LEU A 237 11.93 3.10 17.57
N CYS A 238 10.75 2.59 17.18
CA CYS A 238 10.41 2.39 15.77
C CYS A 238 10.42 3.71 15.00
N THR A 239 9.88 4.80 15.57
CA THR A 239 9.89 6.13 14.95
C THR A 239 11.32 6.65 14.75
N ILE A 240 12.20 6.48 15.73
CA ILE A 240 13.62 6.84 15.58
C ILE A 240 14.28 6.04 14.45
N LEU A 241 14.04 4.72 14.39
CA LEU A 241 14.57 3.87 13.32
C LEU A 241 14.01 4.26 11.95
N ALA A 242 12.74 4.65 11.86
CA ALA A 242 12.14 5.18 10.63
C ALA A 242 12.84 6.47 10.19
N VAL A 243 13.08 7.41 11.09
CA VAL A 243 13.81 8.67 10.78
C VAL A 243 15.22 8.37 10.29
N VAL A 244 15.95 7.46 10.94
CA VAL A 244 17.29 7.05 10.47
C VAL A 244 17.24 6.44 9.08
N ALA A 245 16.25 5.58 8.82
CA ALA A 245 16.08 4.91 7.52
C ALA A 245 15.80 5.91 6.39
N VAL A 246 14.93 6.91 6.59
CA VAL A 246 14.63 7.92 5.57
C VAL A 246 15.82 8.86 5.30
N LEU A 247 16.60 9.17 6.31
CA LEU A 247 17.85 9.94 6.14
C LEU A 247 18.87 9.15 5.31
N ILE A 248 19.07 7.87 5.60
CA ILE A 248 19.93 6.97 4.81
C ILE A 248 19.42 6.89 3.37
N ALA A 249 18.09 6.76 3.17
CA ALA A 249 17.48 6.74 1.85
C ALA A 249 17.77 8.01 1.06
N TRP A 250 17.59 9.17 1.66
CA TRP A 250 17.82 10.47 1.04
C TRP A 250 19.29 10.71 0.67
N ILE A 251 20.21 10.40 1.59
CA ILE A 251 21.66 10.47 1.33
C ILE A 251 22.06 9.52 0.20
N SER A 252 21.49 8.29 0.19
CA SER A 252 21.74 7.30 -0.84
C SER A 252 21.23 7.75 -2.22
N ALA A 253 20.06 8.38 -2.27
CA ALA A 253 19.50 8.96 -3.49
C ALA A 253 20.38 10.07 -4.03
N LYS A 254 20.87 10.98 -3.19
CA LYS A 254 21.87 12.02 -3.57
C LYS A 254 23.14 11.41 -4.14
N GLY A 255 23.60 10.30 -3.58
CA GLY A 255 24.80 9.59 -4.01
C GLY A 255 24.60 8.67 -5.22
N GLY A 256 23.40 8.67 -5.88
CA GLY A 256 23.11 7.80 -7.02
C GLY A 256 23.05 6.31 -6.70
N ARG A 257 22.73 5.97 -5.44
CA ARG A 257 22.61 4.58 -4.96
C ARG A 257 21.12 4.21 -4.84
N GLU A 258 20.43 4.09 -5.99
CA GLU A 258 18.97 3.96 -6.07
C GLU A 258 18.43 2.75 -5.32
N GLY A 259 19.11 1.59 -5.37
CA GLY A 259 18.70 0.39 -4.64
C GLY A 259 18.69 0.59 -3.12
N ARG A 260 19.69 1.32 -2.57
CA ARG A 260 19.72 1.67 -1.15
C ARG A 260 18.68 2.72 -0.80
N ALA A 261 18.39 3.66 -1.71
CA ALA A 261 17.34 4.65 -1.52
C ALA A 261 15.96 3.97 -1.45
N PHE A 262 15.65 3.08 -2.38
CA PHE A 262 14.41 2.31 -2.40
C PHE A 262 14.26 1.45 -1.14
N ALA A 263 15.29 0.68 -0.77
CA ALA A 263 15.28 -0.14 0.43
C ALA A 263 15.12 0.70 1.72
N GLY A 264 15.82 1.84 1.81
CA GLY A 264 15.72 2.74 2.96
C GLY A 264 14.33 3.36 3.12
N LEU A 265 13.65 3.71 2.01
CA LEU A 265 12.26 4.17 2.03
C LEU A 265 11.29 3.05 2.45
N SER A 266 11.53 1.81 2.01
CA SER A 266 10.75 0.65 2.43
C SER A 266 10.91 0.38 3.93
N VAL A 267 12.13 0.48 4.45
CA VAL A 267 12.42 0.36 5.90
C VAL A 267 11.80 1.51 6.69
N PHE A 268 11.85 2.75 6.16
CA PHE A 268 11.16 3.90 6.75
C PHE A 268 9.67 3.63 6.95
N LEU A 269 8.99 3.15 5.90
CA LEU A 269 7.57 2.84 5.99
C LEU A 269 7.30 1.68 6.97
N ALA A 270 8.11 0.61 6.91
CA ALA A 270 7.95 -0.54 7.78
C ALA A 270 8.04 -0.15 9.26
N PHE A 271 9.05 0.61 9.65
CA PHE A 271 9.19 1.09 11.02
C PHE A 271 8.13 2.13 11.39
N GLY A 272 7.74 3.03 10.49
CA GLY A 272 6.63 3.96 10.71
C GLY A 272 5.30 3.24 10.97
N ALA A 273 4.99 2.22 10.18
CA ALA A 273 3.82 1.39 10.40
C ALA A 273 3.91 0.58 11.71
N LEU A 274 5.08 0.01 12.01
CA LEU A 274 5.30 -0.68 13.30
C LEU A 274 5.12 0.28 14.47
N ALA A 275 5.56 1.54 14.38
CA ALA A 275 5.30 2.54 15.42
C ALA A 275 3.80 2.73 15.63
N ILE A 276 3.01 2.87 14.54
CA ILE A 276 1.55 2.99 14.59
C ILE A 276 0.92 1.76 15.26
N PHE A 277 1.25 0.54 14.77
CA PHE A 277 0.66 -0.69 15.31
C PHE A 277 1.02 -0.93 16.77
N THR A 278 2.24 -0.61 17.20
CA THR A 278 2.66 -0.73 18.60
C THR A 278 2.05 0.34 19.50
N ALA A 279 1.79 1.55 19.00
CA ALA A 279 1.08 2.60 19.73
C ALA A 279 -0.41 2.27 19.92
N MET A 280 -1.05 1.59 18.94
CA MET A 280 -2.44 1.15 19.05
C MET A 280 -2.65 -0.03 19.96
N TYR A 281 -1.68 -0.95 20.04
CA TYR A 281 -1.82 -2.21 20.76
C TYR A 281 -2.25 -1.99 22.22
N PRO A 282 -3.23 -2.73 22.77
CA PRO A 282 -3.92 -3.91 22.22
C PRO A 282 -5.18 -3.60 21.39
N ASN A 283 -5.46 -2.34 21.07
CA ASN A 283 -6.65 -1.97 20.31
C ASN A 283 -6.46 -2.29 18.83
N VAL A 284 -7.49 -2.84 18.19
CA VAL A 284 -7.60 -3.00 16.73
C VAL A 284 -8.38 -1.84 16.11
N LEU A 285 -9.31 -1.25 16.89
CA LEU A 285 -10.09 -0.07 16.50
C LEU A 285 -10.47 0.71 17.77
N PRO A 286 -9.72 1.78 18.11
CA PRO A 286 -10.06 2.62 19.26
C PRO A 286 -11.39 3.35 19.09
N SER A 287 -12.17 3.49 20.16
CA SER A 287 -13.33 4.38 20.20
C SER A 287 -12.92 5.77 20.69
N THR A 288 -13.43 6.81 20.00
CA THR A 288 -13.25 8.21 20.41
C THR A 288 -14.35 8.69 21.37
N LEU A 289 -15.40 7.89 21.61
CA LEU A 289 -16.47 8.21 22.55
C LEU A 289 -16.13 7.79 23.98
N ASP A 290 -15.74 6.52 24.14
CA ASP A 290 -15.34 5.95 25.41
C ASP A 290 -14.29 4.86 25.16
N PRO A 291 -13.15 4.84 25.88
CA PRO A 291 -12.16 3.78 25.77
C PRO A 291 -12.74 2.36 26.00
N ALA A 292 -13.80 2.23 26.82
CA ALA A 292 -14.47 0.97 27.09
C ALA A 292 -15.14 0.36 25.83
N TYR A 293 -15.48 1.16 24.86
CA TYR A 293 -16.09 0.73 23.58
C TYR A 293 -15.06 0.35 22.52
N SER A 294 -13.78 0.47 22.81
CA SER A 294 -12.71 0.13 21.89
C SER A 294 -12.70 -1.36 21.57
N LEU A 295 -12.51 -1.68 20.28
CA LEU A 295 -12.28 -3.06 19.85
C LEU A 295 -10.81 -3.41 20.09
N THR A 296 -10.59 -4.49 20.82
CA THR A 296 -9.26 -5.00 21.18
C THR A 296 -9.02 -6.35 20.52
N ILE A 297 -7.76 -6.80 20.52
CA ILE A 297 -7.42 -8.15 20.07
C ILE A 297 -8.16 -9.25 20.84
N ALA A 298 -8.58 -8.97 22.10
CA ALA A 298 -9.26 -9.95 22.94
C ALA A 298 -10.77 -10.05 22.63
N ASN A 299 -11.45 -8.89 22.49
CA ASN A 299 -12.91 -8.87 22.29
C ASN A 299 -13.36 -8.96 20.84
N ALA A 300 -12.44 -8.70 19.85
CA ALA A 300 -12.76 -8.73 18.43
C ALA A 300 -12.27 -9.99 17.70
N SER A 301 -11.45 -10.84 18.35
CA SER A 301 -10.89 -12.03 17.71
C SER A 301 -11.91 -13.14 17.49
N SER A 302 -11.65 -13.95 16.45
CA SER A 302 -12.34 -15.18 16.14
C SER A 302 -12.01 -16.29 17.16
N SER A 303 -12.67 -17.44 17.06
CA SER A 303 -12.41 -18.59 17.94
C SER A 303 -10.97 -19.11 17.79
N GLU A 304 -10.43 -19.71 18.85
CA GLU A 304 -9.10 -20.33 18.85
C GLU A 304 -8.95 -21.37 17.73
N TYR A 305 -10.01 -22.13 17.47
CA TYR A 305 -10.04 -23.09 16.37
C TYR A 305 -9.82 -22.40 15.01
N THR A 306 -10.56 -21.34 14.73
CA THR A 306 -10.44 -20.59 13.48
C THR A 306 -9.04 -20.01 13.31
N LEU A 307 -8.52 -19.37 14.35
CA LEU A 307 -7.16 -18.80 14.33
C LEU A 307 -6.09 -19.88 14.13
N GLY A 308 -6.27 -21.06 14.73
CA GLY A 308 -5.38 -22.21 14.56
C GLY A 308 -5.36 -22.73 13.13
N VAL A 309 -6.53 -22.95 12.53
CA VAL A 309 -6.64 -23.38 11.12
C VAL A 309 -6.02 -22.36 10.17
N MET A 310 -6.33 -21.07 10.37
CA MET A 310 -5.75 -19.99 9.58
C MET A 310 -4.22 -19.97 9.68
N THR A 311 -3.67 -20.16 10.88
CA THR A 311 -2.22 -20.21 11.11
C THR A 311 -1.59 -21.36 10.35
N PHE A 312 -2.18 -22.55 10.43
CA PHE A 312 -1.68 -23.73 9.70
C PHE A 312 -1.65 -23.48 8.18
N VAL A 313 -2.75 -23.00 7.60
CA VAL A 313 -2.85 -22.72 6.16
C VAL A 313 -1.84 -21.64 5.74
N THR A 314 -1.71 -20.58 6.54
CA THR A 314 -0.79 -19.46 6.26
C THR A 314 0.66 -19.90 6.35
N CYS A 315 1.04 -20.74 7.32
CA CYS A 315 2.39 -21.28 7.42
C CYS A 315 2.80 -22.13 6.20
N LEU A 316 1.86 -22.76 5.51
CA LEU A 316 2.12 -23.50 4.29
C LEU A 316 2.11 -22.60 3.05
N GLY A 317 1.11 -21.71 2.95
CA GLY A 317 0.89 -20.90 1.74
C GLY A 317 1.81 -19.68 1.63
N LEU A 318 2.02 -18.97 2.73
CA LEU A 318 2.77 -17.72 2.71
C LEU A 318 4.23 -17.85 2.24
N PRO A 319 5.01 -18.89 2.63
CA PRO A 319 6.34 -19.11 2.08
C PRO A 319 6.35 -19.29 0.55
N VAL A 320 5.36 -19.99 -0.01
CA VAL A 320 5.23 -20.18 -1.47
C VAL A 320 4.98 -18.83 -2.16
N VAL A 321 4.12 -17.99 -1.60
CA VAL A 321 3.85 -16.63 -2.11
C VAL A 321 5.12 -15.78 -2.08
N PHE A 322 5.89 -15.80 -0.98
CA PHE A 322 7.14 -15.05 -0.88
C PHE A 322 8.19 -15.53 -1.90
N VAL A 323 8.35 -16.83 -2.07
CA VAL A 323 9.30 -17.40 -3.06
C VAL A 323 8.89 -16.99 -4.48
N TYR A 324 7.60 -17.12 -4.82
CA TYR A 324 7.08 -16.71 -6.13
C TYR A 324 7.30 -15.20 -6.37
N GLN A 325 6.96 -14.37 -5.42
CA GLN A 325 7.11 -12.92 -5.56
C GLN A 325 8.59 -12.52 -5.66
N ALA A 326 9.45 -13.09 -4.82
CA ALA A 326 10.90 -12.86 -4.90
C ALA A 326 11.48 -13.30 -6.27
N TRP A 327 11.00 -14.43 -6.80
CA TRP A 327 11.37 -14.90 -8.13
C TRP A 327 10.93 -13.95 -9.23
N THR A 328 9.71 -13.43 -9.18
CA THR A 328 9.20 -12.43 -10.14
C THR A 328 10.07 -11.18 -10.14
N TYR A 329 10.37 -10.62 -8.98
CA TYR A 329 11.27 -9.46 -8.87
C TYR A 329 12.69 -9.76 -9.37
N TRP A 330 13.19 -10.97 -9.14
CA TRP A 330 14.51 -11.38 -9.65
C TRP A 330 14.54 -11.52 -11.16
N VAL A 331 13.50 -12.08 -11.78
CA VAL A 331 13.39 -12.21 -13.25
C VAL A 331 13.40 -10.84 -13.91
N PHE A 332 12.57 -9.92 -13.40
CA PHE A 332 12.41 -8.57 -13.96
C PHE A 332 13.36 -7.53 -13.36
N ARG A 333 14.49 -7.94 -12.76
CA ARG A 333 15.41 -6.99 -12.08
C ARG A 333 16.19 -6.06 -12.98
N LYS A 334 16.29 -6.34 -14.29
CA LYS A 334 17.07 -5.54 -15.25
C LYS A 334 16.45 -4.16 -15.44
N ARG A 335 17.31 -3.17 -15.71
CA ARG A 335 16.88 -1.81 -16.09
C ARG A 335 16.38 -1.79 -17.52
N LEU A 336 15.40 -0.94 -17.77
CA LEU A 336 14.86 -0.66 -19.09
C LEU A 336 15.31 0.71 -19.58
N HIS A 337 15.61 0.84 -20.87
CA HIS A 337 15.90 2.08 -21.56
C HIS A 337 14.75 2.45 -22.48
N VAL A 338 14.55 3.76 -22.75
CA VAL A 338 13.48 4.24 -23.64
C VAL A 338 13.58 3.63 -25.05
N ASP A 339 14.81 3.38 -25.53
CA ASP A 339 15.06 2.78 -26.84
C ASP A 339 14.63 1.31 -26.94
N HIS A 340 14.43 0.63 -25.81
CA HIS A 340 13.88 -0.74 -25.79
C HIS A 340 12.37 -0.77 -26.02
N ILE A 341 11.69 0.39 -26.01
CA ILE A 341 10.25 0.48 -26.20
C ILE A 341 9.95 0.53 -27.69
N PRO A 342 9.29 -0.50 -28.27
CA PRO A 342 8.93 -0.53 -29.68
C PRO A 342 7.93 0.58 -30.03
N GLU A 343 7.70 0.84 -31.31
CA GLU A 343 6.65 1.75 -31.75
C GLU A 343 5.27 1.23 -31.32
N ALA A 344 4.30 2.14 -31.15
CA ALA A 344 2.95 1.78 -30.78
C ALA A 344 2.21 1.20 -32.00
N HIS A 345 1.52 0.08 -31.81
CA HIS A 345 0.66 -0.53 -32.82
C HIS A 345 -0.79 -0.56 -32.32
N ASP A 346 -1.74 -0.52 -33.24
CA ASP A 346 -3.15 -0.77 -32.91
C ASP A 346 -3.38 -2.28 -32.78
N ALA A 347 -4.04 -2.72 -31.73
CA ALA A 347 -4.32 -4.14 -31.52
C ALA A 347 -5.26 -4.72 -32.61
N THR A 348 -6.10 -3.87 -33.21
CA THR A 348 -6.98 -4.26 -34.34
C THR A 348 -6.18 -4.48 -35.61
N GLU A 349 -5.14 -3.68 -35.89
CA GLU A 349 -4.25 -3.86 -37.04
C GLU A 349 -3.46 -5.17 -36.97
N LEU A 350 -3.04 -5.55 -35.74
CA LEU A 350 -2.34 -6.83 -35.53
C LEU A 350 -3.23 -8.05 -35.70
N ALA A 351 -4.54 -7.93 -35.43
CA ALA A 351 -5.52 -9.00 -35.61
C ALA A 351 -5.87 -9.23 -37.08
N GLU A 352 -5.64 -8.25 -37.97
CA GLU A 352 -5.88 -8.32 -39.40
C GLU A 352 -4.67 -8.85 -40.19
N LEU A 353 -3.51 -9.01 -39.56
CA LEU A 353 -2.34 -9.61 -40.21
C LEU A 353 -2.58 -11.09 -40.47
N PRO A 354 -2.34 -11.59 -41.69
CA PRO A 354 -2.50 -13.01 -42.01
C PRO A 354 -1.55 -13.83 -41.15
N THR A 355 -2.11 -14.78 -40.39
CA THR A 355 -1.34 -15.80 -39.65
C THR A 355 -0.49 -16.57 -40.63
N LYS A 356 0.83 -16.36 -40.59
CA LYS A 356 1.80 -17.15 -41.37
C LYS A 356 2.00 -18.52 -40.76
#